data_f668619ab9fb6aba43c7546db00b25de
#
_entry.id   f668619ab9fb6aba43c7546db00b25de
#
_cell.length_a   1.000
_cell.length_b   1.000
_cell.length_c   1.000
_cell.angle_alpha   90.00
_cell.angle_beta   90.00
_cell.angle_gamma   90.00
#
_symmetry.space_group_name_H-M   'P 1'
#
loop_
_entity.id
_entity.type
_entity.pdbx_description
1 polymer ?
#
loop_
_entity_poly.entity_id
_entity_poly.type
_entity_poly.pdbx_seq_one_letter_code
_entity_poly.pdbx_strand_id
1 'polypeptide(L)'
;MRRTGLPGRTVDSMRIVIAGGHGQIALRLERLLAARGDEVVGIIRKAEQGDDLRAADAEPVVLDLESASAEEVAGVLRGADAAVFAAGAGPGSGVARKDTVDKGAAVLFADAAVRAGVRRFLVVSSMGADAGHAGDEIFDAYLRAKGAADAYVQSLGALDWTVLRPGGLTDDAGTGLVRLEARTGRGMIPRDDVAAVLAELLETPATAGLTLELVGGSAPVSVAVKSVAGN
;
A
#
# COMPACT_ATOMS: atom_id res chain seq x y z
N MET A 1 1.58 28.14 -12.71
CA MET A 1 1.25 27.31 -13.89
C MET A 1 -0.03 26.55 -13.54
N ARG A 2 -1.15 26.86 -14.18
CA ARG A 2 -2.45 26.19 -13.89
C ARG A 2 -2.40 24.80 -14.54
N ARG A 3 -2.56 23.71 -13.74
CA ARG A 3 -2.76 22.37 -14.28
C ARG A 3 -4.12 22.35 -14.97
N THR A 4 -4.12 22.11 -16.27
CA THR A 4 -5.35 21.80 -17.03
C THR A 4 -5.80 20.40 -16.65
N GLY A 5 -6.85 20.30 -15.82
CA GLY A 5 -7.46 19.03 -15.45
C GLY A 5 -8.07 18.36 -16.67
N LEU A 6 -7.95 17.03 -16.73
CA LEU A 6 -8.74 16.19 -17.62
C LEU A 6 -10.23 16.38 -17.28
N PRO A 7 -11.16 16.31 -18.27
CA PRO A 7 -12.58 16.49 -18.02
C PRO A 7 -13.11 15.39 -17.07
N GLY A 8 -13.56 15.79 -15.89
CA GLY A 8 -14.19 14.92 -14.89
C GLY A 8 -13.58 14.94 -13.49
N ARG A 9 -12.36 15.45 -13.31
CA ARG A 9 -11.73 15.54 -11.97
C ARG A 9 -12.09 16.85 -11.28
N THR A 10 -12.52 16.76 -10.02
CA THR A 10 -12.56 17.92 -9.12
C THR A 10 -11.12 18.37 -8.80
N VAL A 11 -10.93 19.62 -8.41
CA VAL A 11 -9.60 20.22 -8.21
C VAL A 11 -8.77 19.46 -7.12
N ASP A 12 -9.43 18.74 -6.24
CA ASP A 12 -8.85 18.03 -5.10
C ASP A 12 -8.81 16.50 -5.23
N SER A 13 -9.36 15.90 -6.33
CA SER A 13 -9.34 14.44 -6.51
C SER A 13 -7.98 13.94 -6.97
N MET A 14 -7.47 12.85 -6.35
CA MET A 14 -6.24 12.17 -6.74
C MET A 14 -6.53 11.00 -7.68
N ARG A 15 -5.57 10.65 -8.54
CA ARG A 15 -5.51 9.36 -9.22
C ARG A 15 -4.54 8.46 -8.48
N ILE A 16 -5.03 7.33 -7.95
CA ILE A 16 -4.28 6.44 -7.10
C ILE A 16 -4.23 5.05 -7.74
N VAL A 17 -3.03 4.49 -7.88
CA VAL A 17 -2.84 3.12 -8.40
C VAL A 17 -2.43 2.20 -7.26
N ILE A 18 -3.18 1.09 -7.10
CA ILE A 18 -2.99 0.12 -6.02
C ILE A 18 -2.54 -1.22 -6.61
N ALA A 19 -1.33 -1.66 -6.29
CA ALA A 19 -0.85 -3.00 -6.61
C ALA A 19 -1.46 -4.02 -5.63
N GLY A 20 -2.04 -5.11 -6.16
CA GLY A 20 -2.76 -6.09 -5.36
C GLY A 20 -4.20 -5.67 -5.02
N GLY A 21 -4.88 -5.02 -5.96
CA GLY A 21 -6.22 -4.44 -5.80
C GLY A 21 -7.29 -5.38 -5.23
N HIS A 22 -7.21 -6.69 -5.51
CA HIS A 22 -8.15 -7.67 -4.94
C HIS A 22 -7.80 -8.10 -3.50
N GLY A 23 -6.75 -7.52 -2.89
CA GLY A 23 -6.39 -7.79 -1.50
C GLY A 23 -7.43 -7.26 -0.52
N GLN A 24 -7.57 -7.94 0.63
CA GLN A 24 -8.56 -7.58 1.65
C GLN A 24 -8.43 -6.12 2.16
N ILE A 25 -7.20 -5.62 2.30
CA ILE A 25 -6.96 -4.22 2.68
C ILE A 25 -7.20 -3.31 1.46
N ALA A 26 -6.77 -3.72 0.27
CA ALA A 26 -6.90 -2.94 -0.95
C ALA A 26 -8.36 -2.65 -1.30
N LEU A 27 -9.24 -3.65 -1.31
CA LEU A 27 -10.68 -3.46 -1.57
C LEU A 27 -11.35 -2.50 -0.58
N ARG A 28 -10.92 -2.49 0.68
CA ARG A 28 -11.41 -1.54 1.69
C ARG A 28 -10.90 -0.13 1.41
N LEU A 29 -9.63 -0.01 1.05
CA LEU A 29 -9.00 1.26 0.70
C LEU A 29 -9.65 1.84 -0.56
N GLU A 30 -9.87 1.03 -1.59
CA GLU A 30 -10.50 1.43 -2.85
C GLU A 30 -11.89 2.06 -2.60
N ARG A 31 -12.73 1.42 -1.77
CA ARG A 31 -14.04 1.97 -1.40
C ARG A 31 -13.94 3.32 -0.68
N LEU A 32 -12.98 3.47 0.23
CA LEU A 32 -12.78 4.73 0.96
C LEU A 32 -12.31 5.85 0.02
N LEU A 33 -11.39 5.57 -0.89
CA LEU A 33 -10.86 6.53 -1.84
C LEU A 33 -11.91 6.93 -2.88
N ALA A 34 -12.64 5.96 -3.43
CA ALA A 34 -13.73 6.23 -4.37
C ALA A 34 -14.87 7.06 -3.72
N ALA A 35 -15.25 6.74 -2.48
CA ALA A 35 -16.23 7.53 -1.72
C ALA A 35 -15.77 8.97 -1.46
N ARG A 36 -14.46 9.22 -1.43
CA ARG A 36 -13.86 10.55 -1.34
C ARG A 36 -13.85 11.30 -2.69
N GLY A 37 -14.09 10.60 -3.78
CA GLY A 37 -14.11 11.16 -5.14
C GLY A 37 -12.79 11.01 -5.89
N ASP A 38 -11.88 10.17 -5.41
CA ASP A 38 -10.64 9.85 -6.11
C ASP A 38 -10.85 8.89 -7.28
N GLU A 39 -9.98 8.96 -8.28
CA GLU A 39 -9.85 7.97 -9.34
C GLU A 39 -8.97 6.82 -8.86
N VAL A 40 -9.53 5.65 -8.68
CA VAL A 40 -8.83 4.50 -8.12
C VAL A 40 -8.64 3.42 -9.17
N VAL A 41 -7.40 2.97 -9.36
CA VAL A 41 -7.04 1.89 -10.26
C VAL A 41 -6.41 0.75 -9.45
N GLY A 42 -6.99 -0.44 -9.52
CA GLY A 42 -6.46 -1.63 -8.86
C GLY A 42 -5.80 -2.59 -9.86
N ILE A 43 -4.50 -2.87 -9.67
CA ILE A 43 -3.81 -3.90 -10.46
C ILE A 43 -4.14 -5.27 -9.85
N ILE A 44 -4.68 -6.15 -10.67
CA ILE A 44 -5.10 -7.50 -10.32
C ILE A 44 -4.43 -8.53 -11.23
N ARG A 45 -4.26 -9.75 -10.72
CA ARG A 45 -3.62 -10.83 -11.48
C ARG A 45 -4.57 -11.56 -12.41
N LYS A 46 -5.87 -11.60 -12.07
CA LYS A 46 -6.86 -12.41 -12.77
C LYS A 46 -8.10 -11.60 -13.11
N ALA A 47 -8.62 -11.77 -14.32
CA ALA A 47 -9.76 -11.00 -14.82
C ALA A 47 -11.03 -11.19 -13.97
N GLU A 48 -11.25 -12.39 -13.43
CA GLU A 48 -12.40 -12.70 -12.57
C GLU A 48 -12.44 -11.91 -11.26
N GLN A 49 -11.33 -11.30 -10.85
CA GLN A 49 -11.24 -10.41 -9.68
C GLN A 49 -11.82 -9.01 -9.95
N GLY A 50 -12.02 -8.67 -11.23
CA GLY A 50 -12.39 -7.32 -11.65
C GLY A 50 -13.76 -6.85 -11.15
N ASP A 51 -14.71 -7.76 -10.96
CA ASP A 51 -16.06 -7.40 -10.52
C ASP A 51 -16.06 -6.91 -9.07
N ASP A 52 -15.19 -7.45 -8.21
CA ASP A 52 -15.07 -6.98 -6.83
C ASP A 52 -14.48 -5.55 -6.76
N LEU A 53 -13.55 -5.22 -7.67
CA LEU A 53 -13.01 -3.86 -7.76
C LEU A 53 -14.06 -2.88 -8.28
N ARG A 54 -14.82 -3.25 -9.31
CA ARG A 54 -15.93 -2.42 -9.81
C ARG A 54 -16.99 -2.18 -8.75
N ALA A 55 -17.27 -3.19 -7.91
CA ALA A 55 -18.16 -3.05 -6.75
C ALA A 55 -17.59 -2.14 -5.64
N ALA A 56 -16.28 -1.85 -5.69
CA ALA A 56 -15.61 -0.88 -4.85
C ALA A 56 -15.41 0.48 -5.55
N ASP A 57 -16.05 0.70 -6.71
CA ASP A 57 -15.91 1.88 -7.57
C ASP A 57 -14.44 2.13 -8.00
N ALA A 58 -13.64 1.06 -8.16
CA ALA A 58 -12.28 1.09 -8.66
C ALA A 58 -12.18 0.47 -10.05
N GLU A 59 -11.28 1.00 -10.88
CA GLU A 59 -10.97 0.47 -12.21
C GLU A 59 -10.01 -0.73 -12.11
N PRO A 60 -10.40 -1.95 -12.54
CA PRO A 60 -9.50 -3.08 -12.56
C PRO A 60 -8.57 -3.06 -13.76
N VAL A 61 -7.26 -3.20 -13.53
CA VAL A 61 -6.26 -3.47 -14.57
C VAL A 61 -5.67 -4.85 -14.36
N VAL A 62 -5.88 -5.74 -15.33
CA VAL A 62 -5.34 -7.11 -15.28
C VAL A 62 -3.88 -7.09 -15.71
N LEU A 63 -2.97 -7.25 -14.75
CA LEU A 63 -1.52 -7.29 -14.99
C LEU A 63 -0.85 -8.12 -13.88
N ASP A 64 -0.21 -9.23 -14.26
CA ASP A 64 0.51 -10.08 -13.31
C ASP A 64 1.90 -9.52 -13.03
N LEU A 65 2.08 -8.95 -11.83
CA LEU A 65 3.33 -8.34 -11.40
C LEU A 65 4.49 -9.36 -11.24
N GLU A 66 4.22 -10.67 -11.25
CA GLU A 66 5.27 -11.69 -11.26
C GLU A 66 5.91 -11.88 -12.65
N SER A 67 5.25 -11.41 -13.73
CA SER A 67 5.71 -11.56 -15.10
C SER A 67 5.77 -10.25 -15.90
N ALA A 68 5.16 -9.19 -15.38
CA ALA A 68 5.13 -7.90 -16.06
C ALA A 68 6.52 -7.24 -16.12
N SER A 69 6.72 -6.46 -17.16
CA SER A 69 7.88 -5.57 -17.29
C SER A 69 7.65 -4.25 -16.52
N ALA A 70 8.74 -3.58 -16.15
CA ALA A 70 8.67 -2.25 -15.53
C ALA A 70 7.98 -1.21 -16.44
N GLU A 71 8.06 -1.35 -17.77
CA GLU A 71 7.41 -0.44 -18.70
C GLU A 71 5.89 -0.62 -18.72
N GLU A 72 5.39 -1.87 -18.68
CA GLU A 72 3.96 -2.16 -18.61
C GLU A 72 3.36 -1.60 -17.32
N VAL A 73 4.03 -1.81 -16.17
CA VAL A 73 3.59 -1.28 -14.88
C VAL A 73 3.66 0.24 -14.85
N ALA A 74 4.72 0.85 -15.40
CA ALA A 74 4.84 2.30 -15.53
C ALA A 74 3.74 2.88 -16.43
N GLY A 75 3.31 2.14 -17.46
CA GLY A 75 2.17 2.50 -18.30
C GLY A 75 0.89 2.71 -17.49
N VAL A 76 0.59 1.82 -16.55
CA VAL A 76 -0.57 1.91 -15.64
C VAL A 76 -0.42 3.09 -14.67
N LEU A 77 0.81 3.36 -14.20
CA LEU A 77 1.13 4.41 -13.24
C LEU A 77 1.16 5.82 -13.86
N ARG A 78 1.22 5.97 -15.18
CA ARG A 78 1.30 7.30 -15.82
C ARG A 78 0.13 8.19 -15.40
N GLY A 79 0.46 9.38 -14.93
CA GLY A 79 -0.51 10.37 -14.48
C GLY A 79 -1.14 10.09 -13.12
N ALA A 80 -0.68 9.07 -12.40
CA ALA A 80 -1.09 8.87 -11.02
C ALA A 80 -0.42 9.92 -10.09
N ASP A 81 -1.16 10.36 -9.09
CA ASP A 81 -0.66 11.24 -8.03
C ASP A 81 0.02 10.43 -6.92
N ALA A 82 -0.44 9.18 -6.71
CA ALA A 82 0.12 8.29 -5.71
C ALA A 82 0.05 6.80 -6.14
N ALA A 83 0.93 6.01 -5.57
CA ALA A 83 0.99 4.57 -5.74
C ALA A 83 0.97 3.86 -4.37
N VAL A 84 0.22 2.77 -4.25
CA VAL A 84 0.13 1.96 -3.03
C VAL A 84 0.47 0.52 -3.35
N PHE A 85 1.52 -0.02 -2.73
CA PHE A 85 1.82 -1.43 -2.80
C PHE A 85 1.14 -2.17 -1.65
N ALA A 86 0.04 -2.88 -1.96
CA ALA A 86 -0.74 -3.69 -1.03
C ALA A 86 -0.77 -5.18 -1.43
N ALA A 87 0.07 -5.59 -2.39
CA ALA A 87 0.17 -6.98 -2.80
C ALA A 87 0.95 -7.82 -1.78
N GLY A 88 0.59 -9.09 -1.73
CA GLY A 88 1.27 -10.12 -0.96
C GLY A 88 0.95 -11.49 -1.50
N ALA A 89 1.83 -12.45 -1.29
CA ALA A 89 1.67 -13.83 -1.78
C ALA A 89 0.46 -14.57 -1.17
N GLY A 90 -0.11 -14.03 -0.10
CA GLY A 90 -1.26 -14.59 0.62
C GLY A 90 -0.90 -15.78 1.53
N PRO A 91 -1.85 -16.18 2.40
CA PRO A 91 -1.69 -17.36 3.24
C PRO A 91 -1.60 -18.62 2.38
N GLY A 92 -0.87 -19.62 2.86
CA GLY A 92 -0.68 -20.90 2.15
C GLY A 92 0.27 -20.89 0.96
N SER A 93 0.84 -19.74 0.60
CA SER A 93 1.89 -19.66 -0.43
C SER A 93 3.25 -20.13 0.13
N GLY A 94 4.03 -20.84 -0.70
CA GLY A 94 5.39 -21.27 -0.33
C GLY A 94 6.41 -20.13 -0.32
N VAL A 95 7.64 -20.45 0.17
CA VAL A 95 8.76 -19.51 0.29
C VAL A 95 9.07 -18.81 -1.03
N ALA A 96 9.06 -19.53 -2.16
CA ALA A 96 9.34 -18.95 -3.47
C ALA A 96 8.42 -17.77 -3.81
N ARG A 97 7.13 -17.88 -3.49
CA ARG A 97 6.18 -16.77 -3.74
C ARG A 97 6.32 -15.61 -2.76
N LYS A 98 6.92 -15.81 -1.59
CA LYS A 98 7.29 -14.68 -0.73
C LYS A 98 8.37 -13.84 -1.41
N ASP A 99 9.35 -14.47 -2.04
CA ASP A 99 10.41 -13.74 -2.75
C ASP A 99 9.88 -13.06 -4.03
N THR A 100 9.07 -13.75 -4.85
CA THR A 100 8.58 -13.18 -6.12
C THR A 100 7.52 -12.10 -5.94
N VAL A 101 6.58 -12.27 -4.99
CA VAL A 101 5.47 -11.32 -4.79
C VAL A 101 5.79 -10.28 -3.71
N ASP A 102 6.13 -10.73 -2.47
CA ASP A 102 6.30 -9.80 -1.36
C ASP A 102 7.53 -8.90 -1.52
N LYS A 103 8.57 -9.37 -2.25
CA LYS A 103 9.77 -8.59 -2.58
C LYS A 103 9.82 -8.20 -4.05
N GLY A 104 9.82 -9.15 -4.97
CA GLY A 104 10.06 -8.89 -6.40
C GLY A 104 9.02 -7.95 -7.01
N ALA A 105 7.73 -8.18 -6.77
CA ALA A 105 6.68 -7.29 -7.27
C ALA A 105 6.71 -5.90 -6.59
N ALA A 106 7.14 -5.80 -5.32
CA ALA A 106 7.30 -4.52 -4.64
C ALA A 106 8.43 -3.68 -5.28
N VAL A 107 9.57 -4.32 -5.57
CA VAL A 107 10.70 -3.70 -6.26
C VAL A 107 10.28 -3.22 -7.65
N LEU A 108 9.65 -4.10 -8.43
CA LEU A 108 9.14 -3.77 -9.77
C LEU A 108 8.19 -2.58 -9.75
N PHE A 109 7.24 -2.56 -8.81
CA PHE A 109 6.25 -1.51 -8.71
C PHE A 109 6.88 -0.16 -8.29
N ALA A 110 7.87 -0.19 -7.40
CA ALA A 110 8.62 0.99 -6.99
C ALA A 110 9.46 1.57 -8.16
N ASP A 111 10.17 0.71 -8.91
CA ASP A 111 10.92 1.14 -10.11
C ASP A 111 10.00 1.73 -11.18
N ALA A 112 8.84 1.11 -11.39
CA ALA A 112 7.83 1.60 -12.30
C ALA A 112 7.25 2.96 -11.86
N ALA A 113 7.06 3.17 -10.55
CA ALA A 113 6.63 4.46 -10.01
C ALA A 113 7.66 5.57 -10.27
N VAL A 114 8.94 5.29 -10.01
CA VAL A 114 10.04 6.22 -10.35
C VAL A 114 10.05 6.54 -11.84
N ARG A 115 9.94 5.52 -12.72
CA ARG A 115 9.90 5.67 -14.18
C ARG A 115 8.70 6.49 -14.65
N ALA A 116 7.54 6.32 -14.02
CA ALA A 116 6.33 7.07 -14.34
C ALA A 116 6.30 8.49 -13.73
N GLY A 117 7.25 8.84 -12.88
CA GLY A 117 7.31 10.12 -12.17
C GLY A 117 6.33 10.24 -11.01
N VAL A 118 5.81 9.13 -10.51
CA VAL A 118 4.93 9.07 -9.33
C VAL A 118 5.79 9.11 -8.07
N ARG A 119 5.70 10.19 -7.31
CA ARG A 119 6.55 10.39 -6.11
C ARG A 119 5.94 9.80 -4.85
N ARG A 120 4.64 10.06 -4.60
CA ARG A 120 3.97 9.57 -3.38
C ARG A 120 3.78 8.07 -3.45
N PHE A 121 4.42 7.32 -2.53
CA PHE A 121 4.47 5.86 -2.56
C PHE A 121 4.23 5.27 -1.17
N LEU A 122 3.18 4.47 -1.02
CA LEU A 122 2.89 3.77 0.23
C LEU A 122 3.17 2.27 0.09
N VAL A 123 3.73 1.67 1.13
CA VAL A 123 3.93 0.22 1.22
C VAL A 123 3.15 -0.34 2.39
N VAL A 124 2.32 -1.35 2.13
CA VAL A 124 1.76 -2.21 3.18
C VAL A 124 2.76 -3.33 3.45
N SER A 125 3.55 -3.15 4.50
CA SER A 125 4.55 -4.10 4.98
C SER A 125 3.98 -4.96 6.14
N SER A 126 4.80 -5.35 7.08
CA SER A 126 4.42 -6.14 8.25
C SER A 126 5.27 -5.74 9.46
N MET A 127 4.66 -5.72 10.62
CA MET A 127 5.41 -5.66 11.89
C MET A 127 6.41 -6.82 11.95
N GLY A 128 7.65 -6.51 12.35
CA GLY A 128 8.75 -7.48 12.38
C GLY A 128 9.45 -7.69 11.02
N ALA A 129 9.07 -6.98 9.95
CA ALA A 129 9.76 -7.03 8.66
C ALA A 129 11.23 -6.60 8.82
N ASP A 130 12.15 -7.50 8.46
CA ASP A 130 13.60 -7.32 8.55
C ASP A 130 14.30 -8.22 7.53
N ALA A 131 15.12 -7.63 6.65
CA ALA A 131 15.85 -8.37 5.62
C ALA A 131 16.84 -9.40 6.22
N GLY A 132 17.30 -9.18 7.45
CA GLY A 132 18.18 -10.07 8.21
C GLY A 132 17.44 -11.03 9.15
N HIS A 133 16.10 -11.09 9.11
CA HIS A 133 15.32 -11.93 10.01
C HIS A 133 15.77 -13.40 9.98
N ALA A 134 16.10 -13.95 11.14
CA ALA A 134 16.57 -15.33 11.29
C ALA A 134 15.39 -16.32 11.33
N GLY A 135 15.65 -17.57 10.93
CA GLY A 135 14.69 -18.67 10.95
C GLY A 135 14.41 -19.24 9.56
N ASP A 136 13.86 -20.44 9.54
CA ASP A 136 13.66 -21.24 8.32
C ASP A 136 12.18 -21.51 8.02
N GLU A 137 11.26 -20.95 8.84
CA GLU A 137 9.83 -21.11 8.61
C GLU A 137 9.34 -20.20 7.48
N ILE A 138 8.18 -20.53 6.90
CA ILE A 138 7.55 -19.73 5.84
C ILE A 138 7.29 -18.28 6.29
N PHE A 139 6.97 -18.10 7.59
CA PHE A 139 6.74 -16.76 8.14
C PHE A 139 8.04 -15.96 8.25
N ASP A 140 9.16 -16.61 8.58
CA ASP A 140 10.47 -15.96 8.60
C ASP A 140 10.89 -15.50 7.19
N ALA A 141 10.64 -16.34 6.18
CA ALA A 141 10.86 -15.97 4.78
C ALA A 141 9.99 -14.78 4.36
N TYR A 142 8.74 -14.74 4.83
CA TYR A 142 7.86 -13.59 4.62
C TYR A 142 8.42 -12.31 5.23
N LEU A 143 8.87 -12.34 6.48
CA LEU A 143 9.44 -11.18 7.16
C LEU A 143 10.73 -10.69 6.47
N ARG A 144 11.57 -11.61 6.00
CA ARG A 144 12.76 -11.27 5.20
C ARG A 144 12.39 -10.60 3.87
N ALA A 145 11.41 -11.14 3.14
CA ALA A 145 10.96 -10.59 1.87
C ALA A 145 10.39 -9.17 2.05
N LYS A 146 9.53 -8.97 3.05
CA LYS A 146 8.98 -7.64 3.39
C LYS A 146 10.08 -6.67 3.82
N GLY A 147 11.01 -7.10 4.67
CA GLY A 147 12.14 -6.26 5.10
C GLY A 147 13.05 -5.85 3.95
N ALA A 148 13.33 -6.78 3.01
CA ALA A 148 14.11 -6.48 1.83
C ALA A 148 13.38 -5.50 0.88
N ALA A 149 12.06 -5.65 0.71
CA ALA A 149 11.24 -4.71 -0.05
C ALA A 149 11.23 -3.31 0.59
N ASP A 150 11.04 -3.24 1.90
CA ASP A 150 11.08 -1.98 2.66
C ASP A 150 12.43 -1.27 2.46
N ALA A 151 13.54 -1.98 2.65
CA ALA A 151 14.89 -1.44 2.49
C ALA A 151 15.14 -0.93 1.06
N TYR A 152 14.64 -1.64 0.04
CA TYR A 152 14.74 -1.21 -1.34
C TYR A 152 13.99 0.10 -1.59
N VAL A 153 12.71 0.17 -1.20
CA VAL A 153 11.89 1.39 -1.37
C VAL A 153 12.51 2.57 -0.62
N GLN A 154 13.00 2.35 0.60
CA GLN A 154 13.69 3.38 1.42
C GLN A 154 14.95 3.92 0.75
N SER A 155 15.62 3.12 -0.08
CA SER A 155 16.83 3.54 -0.82
C SER A 155 16.53 4.44 -2.03
N LEU A 156 15.27 4.50 -2.48
CA LEU A 156 14.88 5.25 -3.67
C LEU A 156 14.60 6.72 -3.33
N GLY A 157 15.60 7.58 -3.43
CA GLY A 157 15.48 9.02 -3.16
C GLY A 157 14.50 9.79 -4.06
N ALA A 158 13.99 9.16 -5.13
CA ALA A 158 12.99 9.74 -6.02
C ALA A 158 11.56 9.59 -5.49
N LEU A 159 11.34 8.76 -4.46
CA LEU A 159 10.04 8.49 -3.88
C LEU A 159 9.84 9.25 -2.54
N ASP A 160 8.67 9.82 -2.38
CA ASP A 160 8.14 10.31 -1.11
C ASP A 160 7.41 9.14 -0.43
N TRP A 161 8.19 8.15 0.01
CA TRP A 161 7.68 6.87 0.51
C TRP A 161 7.20 6.94 1.97
N THR A 162 6.22 6.10 2.30
CA THR A 162 5.85 5.75 3.68
C THR A 162 5.66 4.24 3.76
N VAL A 163 6.30 3.59 4.72
CA VAL A 163 6.16 2.17 5.00
C VAL A 163 5.24 1.99 6.21
N LEU A 164 4.09 1.35 6.00
CA LEU A 164 3.16 0.99 7.06
C LEU A 164 3.33 -0.47 7.43
N ARG A 165 3.61 -0.76 8.69
CA ARG A 165 3.83 -2.09 9.27
C ARG A 165 2.70 -2.45 10.23
N PRO A 166 1.57 -3.00 9.77
CA PRO A 166 0.49 -3.45 10.64
C PRO A 166 0.91 -4.62 11.53
N GLY A 167 0.31 -4.70 12.72
CA GLY A 167 0.33 -5.88 13.58
C GLY A 167 -0.52 -7.02 13.02
N GLY A 168 -0.99 -7.90 13.89
CA GLY A 168 -1.87 -9.01 13.49
C GLY A 168 -3.20 -8.50 12.92
N LEU A 169 -3.53 -8.92 11.69
CA LEU A 169 -4.72 -8.45 10.99
C LEU A 169 -5.96 -9.24 11.41
N THR A 170 -7.08 -8.54 11.65
CA THR A 170 -8.40 -9.16 11.89
C THR A 170 -9.41 -8.73 10.84
N ASP A 171 -10.53 -9.47 10.76
CA ASP A 171 -11.69 -9.14 9.93
C ASP A 171 -12.84 -8.55 10.74
N ASP A 172 -12.58 -8.16 11.98
CA ASP A 172 -13.53 -7.40 12.79
C ASP A 172 -13.81 -6.05 12.14
N ALA A 173 -14.96 -5.46 12.48
CA ALA A 173 -15.30 -4.12 12.05
C ALA A 173 -14.26 -3.10 12.54
N GLY A 174 -13.95 -2.13 11.70
CA GLY A 174 -13.06 -1.03 12.07
C GLY A 174 -13.60 -0.22 13.23
N THR A 175 -12.71 0.20 14.10
CA THR A 175 -13.03 1.03 15.26
C THR A 175 -12.78 2.51 15.01
N GLY A 176 -11.97 2.84 14.01
CA GLY A 176 -11.45 4.19 13.76
C GLY A 176 -10.44 4.65 14.81
N LEU A 177 -10.06 3.77 15.76
CA LEU A 177 -9.16 4.06 16.86
C LEU A 177 -7.89 3.23 16.76
N VAL A 178 -6.74 3.90 16.63
CA VAL A 178 -5.46 3.26 16.35
C VAL A 178 -4.34 3.78 17.26
N ARG A 179 -3.24 3.04 17.28
CA ARG A 179 -1.94 3.47 17.74
C ARG A 179 -0.97 3.36 16.56
N LEU A 180 -0.43 4.51 16.14
CA LEU A 180 0.48 4.65 15.00
C LEU A 180 1.74 5.36 15.47
N GLU A 181 2.86 4.66 15.45
CA GLU A 181 4.16 5.14 15.98
C GLU A 181 5.31 4.50 15.18
N ALA A 182 6.54 4.99 15.36
CA ALA A 182 7.72 4.32 14.83
C ALA A 182 7.87 2.89 15.38
N ARG A 183 7.43 2.66 16.63
CA ARG A 183 7.33 1.33 17.27
C ARG A 183 6.17 1.31 18.25
N THR A 184 5.20 0.42 18.01
CA THR A 184 4.02 0.27 18.88
C THR A 184 4.13 -0.90 19.85
N GLY A 185 4.96 -1.91 19.52
CA GLY A 185 4.89 -3.23 20.14
C GLY A 185 3.78 -4.09 19.51
N ARG A 186 3.70 -5.36 19.93
CA ARG A 186 2.74 -6.33 19.37
C ARG A 186 1.30 -5.93 19.63
N GLY A 187 0.42 -6.15 18.65
CA GLY A 187 -1.00 -5.91 18.76
C GLY A 187 -1.75 -6.39 17.53
N MET A 188 -3.07 -6.35 17.60
CA MET A 188 -3.99 -6.67 16.51
C MET A 188 -4.57 -5.39 15.92
N ILE A 189 -5.03 -5.44 14.68
CA ILE A 189 -5.66 -4.31 13.99
C ILE A 189 -6.68 -4.82 12.95
N PRO A 190 -7.92 -4.29 12.92
CA PRO A 190 -8.87 -4.53 11.85
C PRO A 190 -8.33 -4.04 10.49
N ARG A 191 -8.57 -4.82 9.43
CA ARG A 191 -8.20 -4.41 8.06
C ARG A 191 -8.88 -3.11 7.63
N ASP A 192 -10.07 -2.83 8.16
CA ASP A 192 -10.77 -1.57 7.92
C ASP A 192 -9.96 -0.38 8.46
N ASP A 193 -9.41 -0.50 9.66
CA ASP A 193 -8.59 0.56 10.28
C ASP A 193 -7.24 0.73 9.54
N VAL A 194 -6.65 -0.37 9.03
CA VAL A 194 -5.45 -0.26 8.17
C VAL A 194 -5.76 0.53 6.90
N ALA A 195 -6.89 0.25 6.25
CA ALA A 195 -7.33 0.98 5.05
C ALA A 195 -7.60 2.46 5.35
N ALA A 196 -8.24 2.76 6.49
CA ALA A 196 -8.48 4.14 6.93
C ALA A 196 -7.17 4.91 7.17
N VAL A 197 -6.17 4.27 7.80
CA VAL A 197 -4.84 4.87 7.99
C VAL A 197 -4.15 5.12 6.65
N LEU A 198 -4.19 4.18 5.70
CA LEU A 198 -3.62 4.37 4.36
C LEU A 198 -4.27 5.55 3.62
N ALA A 199 -5.60 5.69 3.70
CA ALA A 199 -6.31 6.81 3.09
C ALA A 199 -5.87 8.16 3.68
N GLU A 200 -5.69 8.26 5.00
CA GLU A 200 -5.20 9.48 5.67
C GLU A 200 -3.72 9.76 5.35
N LEU A 201 -2.88 8.72 5.27
CA LEU A 201 -1.46 8.85 4.89
C LEU A 201 -1.29 9.41 3.48
N LEU A 202 -2.17 9.05 2.53
CA LEU A 202 -2.15 9.60 1.17
C LEU A 202 -2.34 11.12 1.16
N GLU A 203 -3.16 11.65 2.05
CA GLU A 203 -3.43 13.09 2.21
C GLU A 203 -2.42 13.83 3.10
N THR A 204 -1.49 13.09 3.71
CA THR A 204 -0.52 13.66 4.66
C THR A 204 0.92 13.51 4.13
N PRO A 205 1.36 14.36 3.17
CA PRO A 205 2.70 14.26 2.57
C PRO A 205 3.85 14.37 3.59
N ALA A 206 3.62 15.01 4.73
CA ALA A 206 4.60 15.12 5.80
C ALA A 206 5.00 13.78 6.44
N THR A 207 4.30 12.69 6.11
CA THR A 207 4.68 11.32 6.50
C THR A 207 5.70 10.66 5.56
N ALA A 208 6.17 11.37 4.53
CA ALA A 208 7.23 10.89 3.64
C ALA A 208 8.51 10.61 4.42
N GLY A 209 9.16 9.49 4.12
CA GLY A 209 10.38 9.04 4.80
C GLY A 209 10.12 8.31 6.12
N LEU A 210 8.87 8.06 6.51
CA LEU A 210 8.54 7.39 7.76
C LEU A 210 8.26 5.89 7.57
N THR A 211 8.76 5.10 8.52
CA THR A 211 8.35 3.71 8.75
C THR A 211 7.55 3.66 10.04
N LEU A 212 6.31 3.20 9.96
CA LEU A 212 5.33 3.30 11.03
C LEU A 212 4.72 1.93 11.33
N GLU A 213 4.75 1.53 12.59
CA GLU A 213 3.97 0.38 13.08
C GLU A 213 2.55 0.83 13.44
N LEU A 214 1.58 -0.08 13.21
CA LEU A 214 0.15 0.18 13.39
C LEU A 214 -0.52 -0.97 14.12
N VAL A 215 -1.19 -0.65 15.23
CA VAL A 215 -2.07 -1.57 15.98
C VAL A 215 -3.35 -0.85 16.41
N GLY A 216 -4.34 -1.60 16.89
CA GLY A 216 -5.51 -1.02 17.55
C GLY A 216 -5.10 -0.16 18.74
N GLY A 217 -5.80 0.93 18.99
CA GLY A 217 -5.43 1.90 20.01
C GLY A 217 -6.60 2.75 20.48
N SER A 218 -6.31 3.98 20.90
CA SER A 218 -7.30 4.91 21.45
C SER A 218 -7.35 6.26 20.73
N ALA A 219 -6.41 6.52 19.80
CA ALA A 219 -6.39 7.77 19.04
C ALA A 219 -7.22 7.62 17.75
N PRO A 220 -8.08 8.58 17.40
CA PRO A 220 -8.70 8.64 16.08
C PRO A 220 -7.64 8.61 14.98
N VAL A 221 -7.92 7.93 13.86
CA VAL A 221 -6.97 7.76 12.73
C VAL A 221 -6.33 9.08 12.30
N SER A 222 -7.15 10.13 12.08
CA SER A 222 -6.64 11.43 11.64
C SER A 222 -5.73 12.11 12.67
N VAL A 223 -5.99 11.89 13.96
CA VAL A 223 -5.15 12.41 15.05
C VAL A 223 -3.82 11.66 15.10
N ALA A 224 -3.87 10.32 15.00
CA ALA A 224 -2.68 9.48 15.02
C ALA A 224 -1.73 9.81 13.84
N VAL A 225 -2.27 9.97 12.62
CA VAL A 225 -1.47 10.31 11.43
C VAL A 225 -0.86 11.71 11.54
N LYS A 226 -1.64 12.72 11.98
CA LYS A 226 -1.12 14.07 12.18
C LYS A 226 -0.03 14.14 13.26
N SER A 227 -0.15 13.33 14.32
CA SER A 227 0.85 13.29 15.39
C SER A 227 2.22 12.82 14.88
N VAL A 228 2.29 11.79 14.02
CA VAL A 228 3.57 11.31 13.46
C VAL A 228 4.12 12.21 12.37
N ALA A 229 3.28 12.98 11.70
CA ALA A 229 3.68 13.95 10.66
C ALA A 229 4.29 15.24 11.23
N GLY A 230 4.04 15.56 12.49
CA GLY A 230 4.51 16.77 13.17
C GLY A 230 5.79 16.59 14.00
N ASN A 231 6.33 15.38 14.05
CA ASN A 231 7.58 15.04 14.73
C ASN A 231 8.70 14.94 13.70
#